data_383b6be537d34ffd063b0d65d00d18d7
#
_entry.id   383b6be537d34ffd063b0d65d00d18d7
#
_cell.length_a   1.000
_cell.length_b   1.000
_cell.length_c   1.000
_cell.angle_alpha   90.00
_cell.angle_beta   90.00
_cell.angle_gamma   90.00
#
_symmetry.space_group_name_H-M   'P 1'
#
loop_
_entity.id
_entity.type
_entity.pdbx_description
1 polymer ?
#
loop_
_entity_poly.entity_id
_entity_poly.type
_entity_poly.pdbx_seq_one_letter_code
_entity_poly.pdbx_strand_id
1 'polypeptide(L)'
;MAYVKVTPPSVVYHLTRMENLDSILDDGKISRFLDSECWFCESLGKMKAYMEQTVMCEGKPYYAVGGQLCRYPKFVPEDYVLLKLAPCQPKDNWYRWDQEVPPGSPKELINAAKEFSVLKIGYRGDLWFSTVETIDVPAFLHGEIISQKQLTSGEAWSALFNKTENEMAGYMNRLDQLSRDELIQAADEISAMMTCHSELMAFGENLSRKKMIFLLQQEKPLELLSEAWMEHQTVDVGETFQSLLTGLYDETRQTQVRDMVYAIQPKTIEELLTSYPDDYFQLMTPCGFVDLTPSETEKLLHGEATMAHPGVSGCQMPVKAQELLEMEVLSLKRDEHGCWYALTDHPQQKMEQAPQEPQML
;
A
#
# COMPACT_ATOMS: atom_id res chain seq x y z
N MET A 1 37.11 7.76 1.48
CA MET A 1 36.47 6.76 2.37
C MET A 1 36.80 5.39 1.80
N ALA A 2 37.38 4.54 2.58
CA ALA A 2 37.67 3.17 2.17
C ALA A 2 36.51 2.25 2.61
N TYR A 3 36.09 1.39 1.72
CA TYR A 3 35.16 0.31 2.03
C TYR A 3 35.95 -0.98 2.20
N VAL A 4 35.70 -1.69 3.27
CA VAL A 4 36.27 -3.02 3.51
C VAL A 4 35.27 -4.07 3.08
N LYS A 5 35.66 -5.02 2.22
CA LYS A 5 34.84 -6.17 1.86
C LYS A 5 34.53 -7.02 3.10
N VAL A 6 33.29 -7.43 3.23
CA VAL A 6 32.85 -8.30 4.31
C VAL A 6 32.10 -9.52 3.75
N THR A 7 32.13 -10.61 4.51
CA THR A 7 31.27 -11.76 4.21
C THR A 7 29.87 -11.47 4.74
N PRO A 8 28.82 -11.50 3.91
CA PRO A 8 27.48 -11.25 4.37
C PRO A 8 26.98 -12.36 5.30
N PRO A 9 26.15 -12.04 6.29
CA PRO A 9 25.40 -13.05 7.04
C PRO A 9 24.32 -13.65 6.13
N SER A 10 23.79 -14.83 6.55
CA SER A 10 22.68 -15.48 5.85
C SER A 10 21.36 -14.69 5.97
N VAL A 11 21.26 -13.80 6.95
CA VAL A 11 20.10 -12.96 7.22
C VAL A 11 20.56 -11.54 7.55
N VAL A 12 19.86 -10.56 7.03
CA VAL A 12 20.07 -9.15 7.34
C VAL A 12 18.75 -8.49 7.78
N TYR A 13 18.87 -7.39 8.50
CA TYR A 13 17.76 -6.63 9.04
C TYR A 13 17.75 -5.22 8.46
N HIS A 14 16.57 -4.75 8.05
CA HIS A 14 16.37 -3.42 7.46
C HIS A 14 15.14 -2.77 8.10
N LEU A 15 15.34 -1.56 8.66
CA LEU A 15 14.26 -0.75 9.17
C LEU A 15 13.76 0.15 8.04
N THR A 16 12.48 0.12 7.78
CA THR A 16 11.83 0.97 6.77
C THR A 16 10.49 1.48 7.29
N ARG A 17 9.94 2.48 6.60
CA ARG A 17 8.58 2.93 6.91
C ARG A 17 7.55 1.94 6.39
N MET A 18 6.41 1.86 7.06
CA MET A 18 5.29 1.01 6.63
C MET A 18 4.83 1.33 5.20
N GLU A 19 4.86 2.61 4.81
CA GLU A 19 4.51 3.07 3.46
C GLU A 19 5.35 2.44 2.34
N ASN A 20 6.60 2.04 2.63
CA ASN A 20 7.49 1.41 1.64
C ASN A 20 7.33 -0.13 1.56
N LEU A 21 6.62 -0.74 2.50
CA LEU A 21 6.56 -2.19 2.63
C LEU A 21 5.99 -2.85 1.36
N ASP A 22 4.87 -2.34 0.86
CA ASP A 22 4.21 -2.90 -0.33
C ASP A 22 5.13 -2.85 -1.55
N SER A 23 5.77 -1.70 -1.81
CA SER A 23 6.71 -1.56 -2.93
C SER A 23 7.89 -2.53 -2.81
N ILE A 24 8.45 -2.70 -1.62
CA ILE A 24 9.54 -3.67 -1.36
C ILE A 24 9.09 -5.10 -1.65
N LEU A 25 7.87 -5.46 -1.24
CA LEU A 25 7.33 -6.80 -1.46
C LEU A 25 6.94 -7.04 -2.91
N ASP A 26 6.42 -6.01 -3.59
CA ASP A 26 6.06 -6.07 -5.00
C ASP A 26 7.32 -6.20 -5.88
N ASP A 27 8.35 -5.42 -5.58
CA ASP A 27 9.63 -5.47 -6.30
C ASP A 27 10.47 -6.71 -5.95
N GLY A 28 10.29 -7.29 -4.76
CA GLY A 28 11.11 -8.40 -4.24
C GLY A 28 12.56 -7.98 -3.94
N LYS A 29 12.80 -6.69 -3.72
CA LYS A 29 14.14 -6.11 -3.49
C LYS A 29 14.09 -4.88 -2.59
N ILE A 30 15.23 -4.56 -1.97
CA ILE A 30 15.50 -3.24 -1.41
C ILE A 30 16.23 -2.42 -2.47
N SER A 31 15.59 -1.38 -2.97
CA SER A 31 16.18 -0.47 -3.96
C SER A 31 17.08 0.56 -3.31
N ARG A 32 18.16 0.92 -4.01
CA ARG A 32 19.03 2.04 -3.60
C ARG A 32 18.26 3.36 -3.75
N PHE A 33 18.52 4.26 -2.82
CA PHE A 33 18.01 5.62 -2.91
C PHE A 33 19.19 6.60 -2.93
N LEU A 34 19.52 7.12 -4.11
CA LEU A 34 20.58 8.10 -4.33
C LEU A 34 21.99 7.72 -3.80
N ASP A 35 22.15 6.56 -3.22
CA ASP A 35 23.39 6.00 -2.69
C ASP A 35 23.88 4.84 -3.57
N SER A 36 25.13 4.47 -3.42
CA SER A 36 25.69 3.31 -4.14
C SER A 36 25.31 2.00 -3.46
N GLU A 37 24.99 2.05 -2.19
CA GLU A 37 24.74 0.90 -1.31
C GLU A 37 23.37 0.97 -0.66
N CYS A 38 22.78 -0.22 -0.41
CA CYS A 38 21.73 -0.44 0.56
C CYS A 38 22.34 -0.85 1.90
N TRP A 39 21.86 -0.32 3.02
CA TRP A 39 22.44 -0.50 4.34
C TRP A 39 21.58 -1.36 5.25
N PHE A 40 22.19 -2.33 5.94
CA PHE A 40 21.55 -3.34 6.75
C PHE A 40 22.25 -3.54 8.09
N CYS A 41 21.53 -4.06 9.08
CA CYS A 41 22.12 -4.59 10.31
C CYS A 41 22.27 -6.11 10.24
N GLU A 42 23.34 -6.65 10.79
CA GLU A 42 23.62 -8.09 10.77
C GLU A 42 22.86 -8.87 11.86
N SER A 43 22.28 -8.17 12.84
CA SER A 43 21.57 -8.78 13.94
C SER A 43 20.53 -7.82 14.52
N LEU A 44 19.53 -8.37 15.23
CA LEU A 44 18.55 -7.59 15.98
C LEU A 44 19.19 -6.70 17.05
N GLY A 45 20.27 -7.17 17.71
CA GLY A 45 21.00 -6.36 18.69
C GLY A 45 21.65 -5.13 18.05
N LYS A 46 22.27 -5.27 16.86
CA LYS A 46 22.80 -4.14 16.10
C LYS A 46 21.71 -3.21 15.59
N MET A 47 20.55 -3.78 15.21
CA MET A 47 19.40 -3.00 14.79
C MET A 47 18.86 -2.14 15.93
N LYS A 48 18.68 -2.72 17.11
CA LYS A 48 18.25 -1.98 18.31
C LYS A 48 19.21 -0.85 18.65
N ALA A 49 20.51 -1.16 18.69
CA ALA A 49 21.53 -0.14 18.93
C ALA A 49 21.53 0.97 17.88
N TYR A 50 21.33 0.61 16.59
CA TYR A 50 21.18 1.60 15.52
C TYR A 50 19.96 2.49 15.74
N MET A 51 18.79 1.92 16.06
CA MET A 51 17.58 2.69 16.31
C MET A 51 17.76 3.66 17.49
N GLU A 52 18.30 3.18 18.62
CA GLU A 52 18.53 3.96 19.84
C GLU A 52 19.56 5.10 19.62
N GLN A 53 20.55 4.88 18.74
CA GLN A 53 21.59 5.87 18.48
C GLN A 53 21.23 6.85 17.34
N THR A 54 20.23 6.56 16.55
CA THR A 54 19.86 7.33 15.34
C THR A 54 18.39 7.70 15.32
N VAL A 55 17.55 6.87 14.71
CA VAL A 55 16.16 7.22 14.35
C VAL A 55 15.28 7.58 15.57
N MET A 56 15.59 7.06 16.75
CA MET A 56 14.88 7.40 18.00
C MET A 56 15.41 8.65 18.69
N CYS A 57 16.49 9.27 18.15
CA CYS A 57 17.08 10.48 18.70
C CYS A 57 16.49 11.73 18.05
N GLU A 58 15.29 12.15 18.43
CA GLU A 58 14.66 13.35 17.92
C GLU A 58 15.60 14.57 17.97
N GLY A 59 15.67 15.31 16.87
CA GLY A 59 16.53 16.48 16.73
C GLY A 59 18.02 16.22 16.56
N LYS A 60 18.51 14.96 16.68
CA LYS A 60 19.90 14.61 16.42
C LYS A 60 20.24 14.88 14.95
N PRO A 61 21.35 15.61 14.65
CA PRO A 61 21.73 15.87 13.28
C PRO A 61 22.27 14.62 12.59
N TYR A 62 21.97 14.48 11.31
CA TYR A 62 22.53 13.46 10.42
C TYR A 62 22.75 14.04 9.02
N TYR A 63 23.63 13.41 8.23
CA TYR A 63 23.81 13.77 6.83
C TYR A 63 22.97 12.86 5.95
N ALA A 64 22.03 13.48 5.22
CA ALA A 64 21.32 12.81 4.13
C ALA A 64 22.22 12.66 2.89
N VAL A 65 21.76 11.87 1.95
CA VAL A 65 22.41 11.72 0.65
C VAL A 65 22.58 13.08 -0.02
N GLY A 66 23.75 13.32 -0.60
CA GLY A 66 24.12 14.64 -1.14
C GLY A 66 24.74 15.60 -0.11
N GLY A 67 24.97 15.14 1.13
CA GLY A 67 25.66 15.92 2.16
C GLY A 67 24.82 16.99 2.84
N GLN A 68 23.49 16.94 2.68
CA GLN A 68 22.60 17.85 3.36
C GLN A 68 22.49 17.48 4.85
N LEU A 69 22.69 18.47 5.73
CA LEU A 69 22.48 18.28 7.17
C LEU A 69 20.99 18.29 7.50
N CYS A 70 20.49 17.16 7.96
CA CYS A 70 19.12 16.96 8.39
C CYS A 70 19.06 16.69 9.90
N ARG A 71 17.87 16.62 10.46
CA ARG A 71 17.62 16.21 11.85
C ARG A 71 16.57 15.12 11.89
N TYR A 72 16.77 14.14 12.78
CA TYR A 72 15.78 13.09 12.96
C TYR A 72 14.47 13.68 13.47
N PRO A 73 13.34 13.37 12.82
CA PRO A 73 12.01 13.75 13.28
C PRO A 73 11.65 12.97 14.56
N LYS A 74 10.50 13.26 15.13
CA LYS A 74 9.91 12.44 16.18
C LYS A 74 9.74 11.01 15.66
N PHE A 75 10.21 10.05 16.42
CA PHE A 75 10.07 8.63 16.08
C PHE A 75 8.72 8.10 16.58
N VAL A 76 7.92 7.59 15.67
CA VAL A 76 6.63 6.93 15.94
C VAL A 76 6.80 5.46 15.54
N PRO A 77 6.90 4.53 16.49
CA PRO A 77 7.20 3.12 16.21
C PRO A 77 6.24 2.47 15.21
N GLU A 78 4.97 2.85 15.25
CA GLU A 78 3.89 2.33 14.42
C GLU A 78 4.05 2.68 12.94
N ASP A 79 4.79 3.74 12.61
CA ASP A 79 5.08 4.14 11.23
C ASP A 79 6.19 3.30 10.59
N TYR A 80 6.81 2.40 11.35
CA TYR A 80 7.96 1.61 10.89
C TYR A 80 7.71 0.12 10.97
N VAL A 81 8.38 -0.58 10.07
CA VAL A 81 8.46 -2.05 10.06
C VAL A 81 9.92 -2.47 9.98
N LEU A 82 10.26 -3.51 10.71
CA LEU A 82 11.59 -4.11 10.64
C LEU A 82 11.51 -5.37 9.76
N LEU A 83 12.30 -5.38 8.69
CA LEU A 83 12.38 -6.49 7.75
C LEU A 83 13.54 -7.40 8.13
N LYS A 84 13.28 -8.70 8.20
CA LYS A 84 14.28 -9.76 8.26
C LYS A 84 14.35 -10.41 6.88
N LEU A 85 15.47 -10.29 6.22
CA LEU A 85 15.67 -10.64 4.81
C LEU A 85 16.73 -11.73 4.66
N ALA A 86 16.47 -12.72 3.79
CA ALA A 86 17.49 -13.66 3.33
C ALA A 86 18.02 -13.21 1.95
N PRO A 87 19.22 -12.62 1.86
CA PRO A 87 19.78 -12.18 0.61
C PRO A 87 20.02 -13.32 -0.37
N CYS A 88 19.68 -13.14 -1.65
CA CYS A 88 19.94 -14.11 -2.71
C CYS A 88 21.04 -13.64 -3.67
N GLN A 89 21.72 -12.55 -3.37
CA GLN A 89 22.72 -11.89 -4.20
C GLN A 89 24.15 -12.43 -3.98
N PRO A 90 25.07 -12.21 -4.97
CA PRO A 90 26.47 -12.59 -4.86
C PRO A 90 27.16 -12.04 -3.61
N LYS A 91 28.03 -12.85 -3.01
CA LYS A 91 28.76 -12.50 -1.78
C LYS A 91 29.80 -11.38 -1.96
N ASP A 92 30.16 -11.05 -3.20
CA ASP A 92 31.28 -10.15 -3.48
C ASP A 92 30.97 -8.66 -3.36
N ASN A 93 29.72 -8.27 -3.26
CA ASN A 93 29.28 -6.86 -3.24
C ASN A 93 28.94 -6.33 -1.85
N TRP A 94 29.40 -7.01 -0.80
CA TRP A 94 29.16 -6.62 0.58
C TRP A 94 30.35 -5.88 1.17
N TYR A 95 30.07 -4.75 1.81
CA TYR A 95 31.07 -3.83 2.30
C TYR A 95 30.69 -3.31 3.69
N ARG A 96 31.72 -2.98 4.47
CA ARG A 96 31.59 -2.17 5.68
C ARG A 96 32.35 -0.87 5.44
N TRP A 97 31.78 0.23 5.94
CA TRP A 97 32.48 1.51 5.86
C TRP A 97 33.68 1.48 6.82
N ASP A 98 34.87 1.73 6.31
CA ASP A 98 36.05 1.96 7.12
C ASP A 98 35.93 3.36 7.74
N GLN A 99 36.12 3.48 9.03
CA GLN A 99 35.90 4.69 9.83
C GLN A 99 36.76 5.91 9.40
N GLU A 100 37.56 5.77 8.40
CA GLU A 100 38.37 6.86 7.86
C GLU A 100 37.47 7.91 7.16
N VAL A 101 37.42 9.08 7.79
CA VAL A 101 36.90 10.29 7.20
C VAL A 101 38.01 11.29 6.94
N PRO A 102 37.89 12.19 5.94
CA PRO A 102 38.89 13.18 5.66
C PRO A 102 39.23 14.02 6.90
N PRO A 103 40.51 14.40 7.11
CA PRO A 103 40.90 15.31 8.16
C PRO A 103 40.08 16.61 8.10
N GLY A 104 39.61 17.10 9.25
CA GLY A 104 38.80 18.31 9.34
C GLY A 104 37.30 18.12 9.07
N SER A 105 36.85 16.87 8.89
CA SER A 105 35.41 16.58 8.75
C SER A 105 34.62 17.02 9.99
N PRO A 106 33.37 17.48 9.82
CA PRO A 106 32.48 17.82 10.93
C PRO A 106 32.28 16.63 11.89
N LYS A 107 32.08 16.93 13.19
CA LYS A 107 31.87 15.89 14.21
C LYS A 107 30.70 14.96 13.90
N GLU A 108 29.64 15.50 13.29
CA GLU A 108 28.44 14.78 12.88
C GLU A 108 28.79 13.71 11.83
N LEU A 109 29.61 14.04 10.86
CA LEU A 109 30.09 13.09 9.85
C LEU A 109 30.99 12.00 10.46
N ILE A 110 31.88 12.37 11.39
CA ILE A 110 32.73 11.41 12.11
C ILE A 110 31.86 10.46 12.94
N ASN A 111 30.83 10.95 13.61
CA ASN A 111 29.93 10.12 14.38
C ASN A 111 29.09 9.21 13.49
N ALA A 112 28.55 9.72 12.39
CA ALA A 112 27.82 8.92 11.41
C ALA A 112 28.70 7.79 10.85
N ALA A 113 29.96 8.08 10.50
CA ALA A 113 30.91 7.08 10.03
C ALA A 113 31.13 5.98 11.07
N LYS A 114 31.29 6.33 12.34
CA LYS A 114 31.45 5.36 13.44
C LYS A 114 30.20 4.47 13.60
N GLU A 115 29.02 5.08 13.59
CA GLU A 115 27.74 4.34 13.69
C GLU A 115 27.59 3.36 12.54
N PHE A 116 27.82 3.80 11.31
CA PHE A 116 27.73 2.93 10.13
C PHE A 116 28.78 1.83 10.12
N SER A 117 30.02 2.11 10.50
CA SER A 117 31.10 1.11 10.45
C SER A 117 30.94 -0.02 11.46
N VAL A 118 30.28 0.24 12.59
CA VAL A 118 30.05 -0.75 13.67
C VAL A 118 28.73 -1.47 13.53
N LEU A 119 27.67 -0.74 13.20
CA LEU A 119 26.29 -1.24 13.27
C LEU A 119 25.78 -1.78 11.94
N LYS A 120 26.28 -1.26 10.81
CA LYS A 120 25.74 -1.58 9.49
C LYS A 120 26.75 -2.22 8.55
N ILE A 121 26.23 -3.01 7.63
CA ILE A 121 26.91 -3.48 6.43
C ILE A 121 26.12 -2.99 5.21
N GLY A 122 26.82 -2.72 4.12
CA GLY A 122 26.23 -2.25 2.87
C GLY A 122 26.32 -3.30 1.78
N TYR A 123 25.28 -3.39 0.98
CA TYR A 123 25.31 -4.10 -0.30
C TYR A 123 25.35 -3.10 -1.45
N ARG A 124 26.35 -3.22 -2.33
CA ARG A 124 26.49 -2.34 -3.50
C ARG A 124 25.56 -2.79 -4.62
N GLY A 125 24.52 -2.04 -4.82
CA GLY A 125 23.43 -2.33 -5.74
C GLY A 125 22.08 -2.48 -5.02
N ASP A 126 21.06 -2.83 -5.76
CA ASP A 126 19.74 -3.21 -5.22
C ASP A 126 19.85 -4.60 -4.62
N LEU A 127 19.35 -4.80 -3.40
CA LEU A 127 19.39 -6.09 -2.73
C LEU A 127 18.13 -6.90 -3.01
N TRP A 128 18.27 -7.98 -3.75
CA TRP A 128 17.23 -8.99 -3.92
C TRP A 128 17.27 -9.99 -2.75
N PHE A 129 16.10 -10.47 -2.35
CA PHE A 129 15.97 -11.44 -1.26
C PHE A 129 15.04 -12.59 -1.64
N SER A 130 15.31 -13.78 -1.08
CA SER A 130 14.51 -14.97 -1.31
C SER A 130 13.38 -15.16 -0.30
N THR A 131 13.53 -14.62 0.89
CA THR A 131 12.49 -14.64 1.93
C THR A 131 12.49 -13.34 2.71
N VAL A 132 11.31 -12.94 3.15
CA VAL A 132 11.10 -11.76 3.98
C VAL A 132 10.13 -12.05 5.11
N GLU A 133 10.51 -11.63 6.32
CA GLU A 133 9.63 -11.58 7.47
C GLU A 133 9.54 -10.13 7.94
N THR A 134 8.35 -9.68 8.27
CA THR A 134 8.14 -8.42 8.99
C THR A 134 8.20 -8.67 10.48
N ILE A 135 8.83 -7.76 11.23
CA ILE A 135 8.85 -7.76 12.69
C ILE A 135 8.19 -6.47 13.15
N ASP A 136 7.25 -6.60 14.07
CA ASP A 136 6.55 -5.48 14.69
C ASP A 136 7.52 -4.63 15.51
N VAL A 137 7.61 -3.33 15.18
CA VAL A 137 8.58 -2.43 15.82
C VAL A 137 8.19 -2.08 17.25
N PRO A 138 6.93 -1.74 17.58
CA PRO A 138 6.49 -1.57 18.96
C PRO A 138 6.85 -2.75 19.87
N ALA A 139 6.47 -3.98 19.47
CA ALA A 139 6.79 -5.18 20.24
C ALA A 139 8.29 -5.39 20.38
N PHE A 140 9.06 -5.21 19.29
CA PHE A 140 10.52 -5.33 19.31
C PHE A 140 11.19 -4.38 20.32
N LEU A 141 10.71 -3.14 20.41
CA LEU A 141 11.22 -2.17 21.38
C LEU A 141 10.92 -2.58 22.82
N HIS A 142 9.82 -3.27 23.06
CA HIS A 142 9.46 -3.85 24.37
C HIS A 142 10.14 -5.18 24.65
N GLY A 143 10.97 -5.69 23.74
CA GLY A 143 11.74 -6.91 23.90
C GLY A 143 11.02 -8.18 23.44
N GLU A 144 9.89 -8.03 22.77
CA GLU A 144 9.13 -9.13 22.15
C GLU A 144 9.43 -9.21 20.67
N ILE A 145 9.50 -10.41 20.10
CA ILE A 145 9.69 -10.61 18.66
C ILE A 145 8.42 -11.20 18.08
N ILE A 146 7.57 -10.33 17.55
CA ILE A 146 6.39 -10.74 16.79
C ILE A 146 6.76 -10.63 15.31
N SER A 147 6.93 -11.77 14.64
CA SER A 147 7.29 -11.81 13.23
C SER A 147 6.22 -12.50 12.40
N GLN A 148 6.07 -12.03 11.16
CA GLN A 148 5.15 -12.59 10.17
C GLN A 148 5.87 -12.76 8.84
N LYS A 149 5.83 -13.97 8.28
CA LYS A 149 6.33 -14.21 6.93
C LYS A 149 5.46 -13.47 5.92
N GLN A 150 6.10 -12.77 5.02
CA GLN A 150 5.46 -12.09 3.90
C GLN A 150 5.73 -12.86 2.60
N LEU A 151 4.84 -12.71 1.65
CA LEU A 151 5.04 -13.22 0.29
C LEU A 151 5.46 -12.06 -0.62
N THR A 152 6.51 -12.26 -1.40
CA THR A 152 6.82 -11.40 -2.54
C THR A 152 5.81 -11.63 -3.68
N SER A 153 5.77 -10.77 -4.69
CA SER A 153 4.89 -10.97 -5.86
C SER A 153 5.14 -12.32 -6.54
N GLY A 154 6.40 -12.72 -6.71
CA GLY A 154 6.74 -14.02 -7.30
C GLY A 154 6.30 -15.22 -6.44
N GLU A 155 6.46 -15.14 -5.10
CA GLU A 155 5.99 -16.20 -4.19
C GLU A 155 4.46 -16.25 -4.16
N ALA A 156 3.79 -15.09 -4.16
CA ALA A 156 2.33 -15.00 -4.19
C ALA A 156 1.76 -15.59 -5.48
N TRP A 157 2.37 -15.28 -6.62
CA TRP A 157 1.98 -15.87 -7.90
C TRP A 157 2.18 -17.38 -7.90
N SER A 158 3.35 -17.88 -7.50
CA SER A 158 3.64 -19.32 -7.45
C SER A 158 2.66 -20.07 -6.54
N ALA A 159 2.31 -19.48 -5.39
CA ALA A 159 1.33 -20.05 -4.47
C ALA A 159 -0.08 -20.06 -5.06
N LEU A 160 -0.49 -18.97 -5.71
CA LEU A 160 -1.79 -18.83 -6.35
C LEU A 160 -1.92 -19.82 -7.52
N PHE A 161 -0.91 -19.88 -8.39
CA PHE A 161 -0.84 -20.84 -9.49
C PHE A 161 -1.06 -22.28 -9.00
N ASN A 162 -0.30 -22.71 -7.99
CA ASN A 162 -0.45 -24.07 -7.45
C ASN A 162 -1.83 -24.31 -6.83
N LYS A 163 -2.40 -23.30 -6.16
CA LYS A 163 -3.73 -23.41 -5.54
C LYS A 163 -4.81 -23.58 -6.61
N THR A 164 -4.78 -22.76 -7.64
CA THR A 164 -5.78 -22.79 -8.72
C THR A 164 -5.66 -24.00 -9.62
N GLU A 165 -4.43 -24.48 -9.89
CA GLU A 165 -4.21 -25.75 -10.59
C GLU A 165 -4.81 -26.94 -9.80
N ASN A 166 -4.61 -26.99 -8.49
CA ASN A 166 -5.20 -28.03 -7.65
C ASN A 166 -6.74 -27.93 -7.60
N GLU A 167 -7.29 -26.73 -7.54
CA GLU A 167 -8.73 -26.52 -7.59
C GLU A 167 -9.32 -26.97 -8.92
N MET A 168 -8.69 -26.59 -10.04
CA MET A 168 -9.09 -27.01 -11.38
C MET A 168 -9.01 -28.52 -11.57
N ALA A 169 -7.93 -29.16 -11.10
CA ALA A 169 -7.80 -30.62 -11.14
C ALA A 169 -8.90 -31.31 -10.33
N GLY A 170 -9.23 -30.79 -9.14
CA GLY A 170 -10.33 -31.26 -8.34
C GLY A 170 -11.69 -31.10 -9.03
N TYR A 171 -11.88 -29.97 -9.72
CA TYR A 171 -13.08 -29.70 -10.51
C TYR A 171 -13.21 -30.69 -11.67
N MET A 172 -12.17 -30.90 -12.47
CA MET A 172 -12.17 -31.86 -13.58
C MET A 172 -12.47 -33.28 -13.09
N ASN A 173 -11.89 -33.70 -11.99
CA ASN A 173 -12.18 -35.04 -11.40
C ASN A 173 -13.65 -35.17 -10.97
N ARG A 174 -14.33 -34.10 -10.58
CA ARG A 174 -15.78 -34.14 -10.31
C ARG A 174 -16.59 -34.25 -11.59
N LEU A 175 -16.20 -33.55 -12.65
CA LEU A 175 -16.87 -33.66 -13.98
C LEU A 175 -16.80 -35.07 -14.56
N ASP A 176 -15.69 -35.77 -14.37
CA ASP A 176 -15.54 -37.16 -14.86
C ASP A 176 -16.53 -38.16 -14.22
N GLN A 177 -17.15 -37.77 -13.11
CA GLN A 177 -18.14 -38.59 -12.38
C GLN A 177 -19.58 -38.27 -12.76
N LEU A 178 -19.80 -37.19 -13.53
CA LEU A 178 -21.14 -36.75 -13.92
C LEU A 178 -21.66 -37.54 -15.14
N SER A 179 -22.95 -37.76 -15.17
CA SER A 179 -23.64 -38.27 -16.35
C SER A 179 -23.64 -37.22 -17.47
N ARG A 180 -23.90 -37.68 -18.70
CA ARG A 180 -23.99 -36.77 -19.86
C ARG A 180 -25.04 -35.65 -19.66
N ASP A 181 -26.18 -35.97 -19.04
CA ASP A 181 -27.25 -35.01 -18.84
C ASP A 181 -26.88 -33.95 -17.78
N GLU A 182 -26.18 -34.36 -16.71
CA GLU A 182 -25.63 -33.47 -15.72
C GLU A 182 -24.56 -32.55 -16.29
N LEU A 183 -23.67 -33.05 -17.17
CA LEU A 183 -22.66 -32.22 -17.86
C LEU A 183 -23.33 -31.17 -18.77
N ILE A 184 -24.43 -31.51 -19.44
CA ILE A 184 -25.17 -30.55 -20.26
C ILE A 184 -25.80 -29.47 -19.41
N GLN A 185 -26.33 -29.81 -18.22
CA GLN A 185 -26.91 -28.85 -17.31
C GLN A 185 -25.85 -27.93 -16.68
N ALA A 186 -24.63 -28.42 -16.49
CA ALA A 186 -23.51 -27.66 -15.94
C ALA A 186 -22.68 -26.91 -17.00
N ALA A 187 -23.08 -26.89 -18.28
CA ALA A 187 -22.25 -26.41 -19.39
C ALA A 187 -21.79 -24.95 -19.21
N ASP A 188 -22.67 -24.08 -18.72
CA ASP A 188 -22.33 -22.65 -18.48
C ASP A 188 -21.35 -22.49 -17.32
N GLU A 189 -21.52 -23.23 -16.23
CA GLU A 189 -20.59 -23.29 -15.11
C GLU A 189 -19.20 -23.83 -15.55
N ILE A 190 -19.20 -24.90 -16.33
CA ILE A 190 -17.95 -25.47 -16.88
C ILE A 190 -17.24 -24.43 -17.75
N SER A 191 -17.98 -23.75 -18.63
CA SER A 191 -17.43 -22.69 -19.48
C SER A 191 -16.86 -21.53 -18.66
N ALA A 192 -17.56 -21.07 -17.65
CA ALA A 192 -17.11 -20.00 -16.75
C ALA A 192 -15.83 -20.40 -16.00
N MET A 193 -15.80 -21.59 -15.41
CA MET A 193 -14.63 -22.11 -14.68
C MET A 193 -13.41 -22.22 -15.57
N MET A 194 -13.55 -22.80 -16.77
CA MET A 194 -12.46 -22.94 -17.74
C MET A 194 -11.96 -21.58 -18.24
N THR A 195 -12.86 -20.64 -18.48
CA THR A 195 -12.51 -19.28 -18.90
C THR A 195 -11.73 -18.57 -17.81
N CYS A 196 -12.23 -18.55 -16.58
CA CYS A 196 -11.55 -17.91 -15.47
C CYS A 196 -10.17 -18.50 -15.19
N HIS A 197 -10.03 -19.83 -15.27
CA HIS A 197 -8.74 -20.49 -15.15
C HIS A 197 -7.79 -20.07 -16.28
N SER A 198 -8.23 -20.11 -17.53
CA SER A 198 -7.42 -19.72 -18.69
C SER A 198 -6.94 -18.27 -18.60
N GLU A 199 -7.84 -17.34 -18.24
CA GLU A 199 -7.52 -15.92 -18.09
C GLU A 199 -6.55 -15.69 -16.93
N LEU A 200 -6.76 -16.36 -15.79
CA LEU A 200 -5.84 -16.26 -14.67
C LEU A 200 -4.44 -16.78 -15.02
N MET A 201 -4.34 -17.86 -15.80
CA MET A 201 -3.05 -18.38 -16.27
C MET A 201 -2.38 -17.43 -17.27
N ALA A 202 -3.15 -16.79 -18.15
CA ALA A 202 -2.63 -15.86 -19.13
C ALA A 202 -2.17 -14.52 -18.56
N PHE A 203 -2.86 -13.99 -17.56
CA PHE A 203 -2.64 -12.65 -17.04
C PHE A 203 -2.18 -12.60 -15.58
N GLY A 204 -2.15 -13.73 -14.89
CA GLY A 204 -1.91 -13.78 -13.45
C GLY A 204 -0.56 -13.21 -13.00
N GLU A 205 0.49 -13.33 -13.81
CA GLU A 205 1.80 -12.72 -13.54
C GLU A 205 1.73 -11.17 -13.47
N ASN A 206 0.74 -10.57 -14.13
CA ASN A 206 0.54 -9.11 -14.15
C ASN A 206 -0.39 -8.61 -13.04
N LEU A 207 -0.92 -9.52 -12.22
CA LEU A 207 -1.73 -9.12 -11.07
C LEU A 207 -0.87 -8.45 -10.01
N SER A 208 -1.42 -7.42 -9.36
CA SER A 208 -0.76 -6.87 -8.19
C SER A 208 -0.69 -7.93 -7.07
N ARG A 209 0.37 -7.87 -6.27
CA ARG A 209 0.56 -8.77 -5.11
C ARG A 209 -0.66 -8.79 -4.18
N LYS A 210 -1.28 -7.63 -3.96
CA LYS A 210 -2.48 -7.50 -3.11
C LYS A 210 -3.66 -8.32 -3.65
N LYS A 211 -3.89 -8.29 -4.96
CA LYS A 211 -4.93 -9.10 -5.61
C LYS A 211 -4.63 -10.59 -5.53
N MET A 212 -3.36 -10.98 -5.73
CA MET A 212 -2.94 -12.37 -5.58
C MET A 212 -3.14 -12.88 -4.15
N ILE A 213 -2.77 -12.07 -3.14
CA ILE A 213 -2.97 -12.42 -1.72
C ILE A 213 -4.46 -12.51 -1.39
N PHE A 214 -5.28 -11.60 -1.91
CA PHE A 214 -6.74 -11.66 -1.76
C PHE A 214 -7.30 -13.00 -2.27
N LEU A 215 -6.90 -13.42 -3.46
CA LEU A 215 -7.31 -14.72 -4.02
C LEU A 215 -6.77 -15.90 -3.22
N LEU A 216 -5.54 -15.81 -2.71
CA LEU A 216 -4.95 -16.85 -1.85
C LEU A 216 -5.70 -17.04 -0.53
N GLN A 217 -6.33 -15.99 -0.01
CA GLN A 217 -7.15 -16.03 1.21
C GLN A 217 -8.50 -16.70 0.99
N GLN A 218 -9.00 -16.76 -0.25
CA GLN A 218 -10.23 -17.46 -0.57
C GLN A 218 -10.00 -18.97 -0.50
N GLU A 219 -10.97 -19.73 -0.03
CA GLU A 219 -10.87 -21.19 0.01
C GLU A 219 -10.76 -21.75 -1.42
N LYS A 220 -11.59 -21.25 -2.31
CA LYS A 220 -11.71 -21.66 -3.72
C LYS A 220 -11.71 -20.42 -4.63
N PRO A 221 -10.55 -19.89 -4.99
CA PRO A 221 -10.44 -18.67 -5.78
C PRO A 221 -11.04 -18.78 -7.20
N LEU A 222 -10.95 -19.95 -7.86
CA LEU A 222 -11.54 -20.12 -9.18
C LEU A 222 -13.07 -20.21 -9.11
N GLU A 223 -13.63 -20.88 -8.11
CA GLU A 223 -15.08 -20.95 -7.90
C GLU A 223 -15.64 -19.54 -7.67
N LEU A 224 -14.99 -18.74 -6.82
CA LEU A 224 -15.36 -17.33 -6.61
C LEU A 224 -15.35 -16.54 -7.92
N LEU A 225 -14.27 -16.67 -8.71
CA LEU A 225 -14.14 -15.95 -9.97
C LEU A 225 -15.18 -16.40 -11.01
N SER A 226 -15.49 -17.71 -11.08
CA SER A 226 -16.45 -18.26 -12.03
C SER A 226 -17.90 -17.86 -11.69
N GLU A 227 -18.25 -17.82 -10.41
CA GLU A 227 -19.56 -17.33 -9.97
C GLU A 227 -19.75 -15.86 -10.35
N ALA A 228 -18.75 -15.01 -10.04
CA ALA A 228 -18.79 -13.61 -10.41
C ALA A 228 -18.77 -13.41 -11.93
N TRP A 229 -18.06 -14.27 -12.67
CA TRP A 229 -18.07 -14.27 -14.14
C TRP A 229 -19.47 -14.53 -14.71
N MET A 230 -20.19 -15.52 -14.19
CA MET A 230 -21.55 -15.85 -14.64
C MET A 230 -22.53 -14.71 -14.40
N GLU A 231 -22.35 -13.94 -13.33
CA GLU A 231 -23.18 -12.77 -13.04
C GLU A 231 -22.93 -11.58 -14.00
N HIS A 232 -21.72 -11.49 -14.57
CA HIS A 232 -21.26 -10.33 -15.35
C HIS A 232 -21.03 -10.64 -16.85
N GLN A 233 -21.78 -11.55 -17.46
CA GLN A 233 -21.59 -11.93 -18.86
C GLN A 233 -21.58 -10.74 -19.82
N THR A 234 -20.39 -10.40 -20.33
CA THR A 234 -20.16 -9.37 -21.36
C THR A 234 -19.39 -9.93 -22.54
N VAL A 235 -19.30 -9.16 -23.64
CA VAL A 235 -18.76 -9.60 -24.93
C VAL A 235 -17.22 -9.67 -24.96
N ASP A 236 -16.52 -8.90 -24.10
CA ASP A 236 -15.05 -8.88 -24.05
C ASP A 236 -14.52 -9.61 -22.81
N VAL A 237 -13.92 -10.77 -23.04
CA VAL A 237 -13.47 -11.69 -21.99
C VAL A 237 -12.32 -11.11 -21.17
N GLY A 238 -11.31 -10.53 -21.80
CA GLY A 238 -10.12 -10.05 -21.10
C GLY A 238 -10.35 -8.80 -20.25
N GLU A 239 -11.03 -7.81 -20.79
CA GLU A 239 -11.42 -6.59 -20.04
C GLU A 239 -12.38 -6.95 -18.91
N THR A 240 -13.34 -7.84 -19.15
CA THR A 240 -14.30 -8.29 -18.15
C THR A 240 -13.62 -8.96 -16.97
N PHE A 241 -12.67 -9.87 -17.22
CA PHE A 241 -11.94 -10.56 -16.15
C PHE A 241 -11.17 -9.58 -15.25
N GLN A 242 -10.43 -8.64 -15.85
CA GLN A 242 -9.67 -7.65 -15.10
C GLN A 242 -10.57 -6.71 -14.28
N SER A 243 -11.69 -6.26 -14.88
CA SER A 243 -12.67 -5.41 -14.22
C SER A 243 -13.37 -6.14 -13.08
N LEU A 244 -13.72 -7.40 -13.28
CA LEU A 244 -14.37 -8.24 -12.29
C LEU A 244 -13.47 -8.51 -11.09
N LEU A 245 -12.22 -8.92 -11.33
CA LEU A 245 -11.25 -9.13 -10.26
C LEU A 245 -10.98 -7.83 -9.47
N THR A 246 -10.91 -6.70 -10.17
CA THR A 246 -10.74 -5.40 -9.54
C THR A 246 -11.97 -5.05 -8.69
N GLY A 247 -13.18 -5.26 -9.21
CA GLY A 247 -14.43 -5.04 -8.48
C GLY A 247 -14.52 -5.87 -7.20
N LEU A 248 -14.27 -7.19 -7.30
CA LEU A 248 -14.27 -8.09 -6.14
C LEU A 248 -13.23 -7.67 -5.08
N TYR A 249 -12.04 -7.31 -5.52
CA TYR A 249 -10.98 -6.86 -4.63
C TYR A 249 -11.36 -5.55 -3.93
N ASP A 250 -11.87 -4.58 -4.70
CA ASP A 250 -12.23 -3.26 -4.19
C ASP A 250 -13.47 -3.31 -3.28
N GLU A 251 -14.48 -4.12 -3.60
CA GLU A 251 -15.66 -4.33 -2.76
C GLU A 251 -15.27 -4.95 -1.41
N THR A 252 -14.42 -5.98 -1.43
CA THR A 252 -13.94 -6.61 -0.19
C THR A 252 -13.10 -5.64 0.64
N ARG A 253 -12.23 -4.87 -0.02
CA ARG A 253 -11.42 -3.85 0.64
C ARG A 253 -12.27 -2.69 1.18
N GLN A 254 -13.26 -2.23 0.42
CA GLN A 254 -14.19 -1.20 0.88
C GLN A 254 -15.00 -1.67 2.09
N THR A 255 -15.42 -2.93 2.13
CA THR A 255 -16.12 -3.50 3.28
C THR A 255 -15.21 -3.56 4.50
N GLN A 256 -13.96 -4.00 4.36
CA GLN A 256 -12.98 -4.03 5.46
C GLN A 256 -12.62 -2.62 5.96
N VAL A 257 -12.38 -1.68 5.04
CA VAL A 257 -12.12 -0.27 5.37
C VAL A 257 -13.35 0.38 5.96
N ARG A 258 -14.54 0.07 5.44
CA ARG A 258 -15.82 0.55 5.95
C ARG A 258 -16.03 0.15 7.40
N ASP A 259 -15.72 -1.09 7.77
CA ASP A 259 -15.87 -1.57 9.16
C ASP A 259 -14.84 -0.89 10.10
N MET A 260 -13.63 -0.59 9.64
CA MET A 260 -12.63 0.17 10.42
C MET A 260 -12.95 1.67 10.51
N VAL A 261 -13.54 2.26 9.49
CA VAL A 261 -13.82 3.70 9.39
C VAL A 261 -15.16 4.08 10.07
N TYR A 262 -16.13 3.18 10.14
CA TYR A 262 -17.41 3.46 10.79
C TYR A 262 -17.29 3.87 12.28
N ALA A 263 -16.24 3.45 12.96
CA ALA A 263 -15.99 3.80 14.35
C ALA A 263 -15.41 5.23 14.54
N ILE A 264 -14.91 5.89 13.49
CA ILE A 264 -14.16 7.15 13.57
C ILE A 264 -14.59 8.17 12.51
N GLN A 265 -15.61 7.88 11.73
CA GLN A 265 -16.00 8.75 10.61
C GLN A 265 -16.52 10.11 11.12
N PRO A 266 -15.92 11.25 10.72
CA PRO A 266 -16.45 12.57 11.02
C PRO A 266 -17.81 12.74 10.33
N LYS A 267 -18.67 13.55 10.94
CA LYS A 267 -20.02 13.80 10.39
C LYS A 267 -20.00 14.79 9.26
N THR A 268 -19.10 15.76 9.31
CA THR A 268 -18.97 16.84 8.35
C THR A 268 -17.53 16.99 7.87
N ILE A 269 -17.35 17.69 6.74
CA ILE A 269 -16.02 18.08 6.28
C ILE A 269 -15.31 18.96 7.29
N GLU A 270 -16.02 19.86 7.99
CA GLU A 270 -15.41 20.69 9.05
C GLU A 270 -14.81 19.83 10.16
N GLU A 271 -15.54 18.83 10.65
CA GLU A 271 -15.03 17.90 11.66
C GLU A 271 -13.81 17.11 11.16
N LEU A 272 -13.80 16.68 9.89
CA LEU A 272 -12.69 15.98 9.26
C LEU A 272 -11.43 16.85 9.21
N LEU A 273 -11.55 18.06 8.64
CA LEU A 273 -10.42 18.97 8.49
C LEU A 273 -9.87 19.46 9.84
N THR A 274 -10.74 19.65 10.83
CA THR A 274 -10.33 20.05 12.18
C THR A 274 -9.59 18.93 12.91
N SER A 275 -9.97 17.68 12.65
CA SER A 275 -9.32 16.51 13.27
C SER A 275 -7.93 16.21 12.68
N TYR A 276 -7.69 16.59 11.43
CA TYR A 276 -6.47 16.27 10.68
C TYR A 276 -5.95 17.47 9.88
N PRO A 277 -5.61 18.60 10.52
CA PRO A 277 -5.32 19.87 9.83
C PRO A 277 -4.04 19.84 8.98
N ASP A 278 -3.11 18.94 9.30
CA ASP A 278 -1.81 18.83 8.63
C ASP A 278 -1.80 17.80 7.48
N ASP A 279 -2.93 17.16 7.24
CA ASP A 279 -3.06 16.10 6.22
C ASP A 279 -3.53 16.66 4.86
N TYR A 280 -3.32 15.86 3.81
CA TYR A 280 -3.84 16.12 2.46
C TYR A 280 -5.22 15.49 2.29
N PHE A 281 -6.11 16.17 1.57
CA PHE A 281 -7.47 15.68 1.30
C PHE A 281 -7.80 15.76 -0.17
N GLN A 282 -8.44 14.70 -0.67
CA GLN A 282 -9.17 14.73 -1.92
C GLN A 282 -10.65 14.48 -1.63
N LEU A 283 -11.45 15.52 -1.77
CA LEU A 283 -12.88 15.47 -1.52
C LEU A 283 -13.62 15.25 -2.84
N MET A 284 -14.40 14.19 -2.94
CA MET A 284 -15.33 14.01 -4.04
C MET A 284 -16.68 14.57 -3.63
N THR A 285 -17.05 15.70 -4.23
CA THR A 285 -18.30 16.39 -3.96
C THR A 285 -19.20 16.35 -5.19
N PRO A 286 -20.50 16.62 -5.05
CA PRO A 286 -21.40 16.77 -6.20
C PRO A 286 -21.01 17.89 -7.18
N CYS A 287 -20.20 18.86 -6.73
CA CYS A 287 -19.66 19.94 -7.59
C CYS A 287 -18.35 19.54 -8.28
N GLY A 288 -17.79 18.36 -7.99
CA GLY A 288 -16.52 17.87 -8.51
C GLY A 288 -15.49 17.57 -7.44
N PHE A 289 -14.22 17.35 -7.87
CA PHE A 289 -13.11 17.07 -6.95
C PHE A 289 -12.57 18.36 -6.35
N VAL A 290 -12.26 18.33 -5.06
CA VAL A 290 -11.58 19.39 -4.34
C VAL A 290 -10.34 18.81 -3.70
N ASP A 291 -9.16 19.28 -4.13
CA ASP A 291 -7.89 18.89 -3.55
C ASP A 291 -7.48 19.96 -2.52
N LEU A 292 -7.19 19.54 -1.29
CA LEU A 292 -6.80 20.42 -0.20
C LEU A 292 -5.43 20.02 0.36
N THR A 293 -4.49 20.94 0.22
CA THR A 293 -3.24 20.90 0.99
C THR A 293 -3.49 21.41 2.41
N PRO A 294 -2.59 21.18 3.38
CA PRO A 294 -2.70 21.75 4.72
C PRO A 294 -2.93 23.28 4.74
N SER A 295 -2.25 24.00 3.85
CA SER A 295 -2.41 25.46 3.72
C SER A 295 -3.78 25.88 3.19
N GLU A 296 -4.36 25.10 2.29
CA GLU A 296 -5.71 25.34 1.75
C GLU A 296 -6.78 24.92 2.75
N THR A 297 -6.54 23.88 3.53
CA THR A 297 -7.38 23.48 4.66
C THR A 297 -7.47 24.61 5.68
N GLU A 298 -6.35 25.22 6.07
CA GLU A 298 -6.32 26.36 6.98
C GLU A 298 -7.16 27.54 6.45
N LYS A 299 -6.99 27.90 5.17
CA LYS A 299 -7.76 28.96 4.53
C LYS A 299 -9.25 28.66 4.50
N LEU A 300 -9.62 27.41 4.15
CA LEU A 300 -11.01 26.98 4.10
C LEU A 300 -11.67 27.07 5.48
N LEU A 301 -11.00 26.63 6.55
CA LEU A 301 -11.49 26.75 7.92
C LEU A 301 -11.63 28.22 8.40
N HIS A 302 -10.90 29.16 7.77
CA HIS A 302 -11.06 30.60 7.98
C HIS A 302 -12.15 31.25 7.09
N GLY A 303 -12.91 30.44 6.34
CA GLY A 303 -14.04 30.92 5.54
C GLY A 303 -13.68 31.36 4.12
N GLU A 304 -12.46 31.08 3.63
CA GLU A 304 -12.08 31.34 2.25
C GLU A 304 -12.68 30.27 1.31
N ALA A 305 -13.13 30.69 0.12
CA ALA A 305 -13.63 29.77 -0.89
C ALA A 305 -12.51 28.91 -1.47
N THR A 306 -12.82 27.68 -1.86
CA THR A 306 -11.92 26.77 -2.57
C THR A 306 -12.40 26.49 -3.99
N MET A 307 -11.57 25.83 -4.80
CA MET A 307 -11.88 25.51 -6.19
C MET A 307 -12.15 24.01 -6.34
N ALA A 308 -13.28 23.68 -6.97
CA ALA A 308 -13.61 22.33 -7.41
C ALA A 308 -13.23 22.13 -8.88
N HIS A 309 -12.81 20.92 -9.23
CA HIS A 309 -12.57 20.47 -10.60
C HIS A 309 -13.75 19.55 -11.01
N PRO A 310 -14.84 20.09 -11.60
CA PRO A 310 -15.88 19.23 -12.13
C PRO A 310 -15.30 18.42 -13.29
N GLY A 311 -15.69 17.17 -13.45
CA GLY A 311 -15.10 16.21 -14.39
C GLY A 311 -15.09 16.57 -15.88
N VAL A 312 -15.20 17.86 -16.21
CA VAL A 312 -15.03 18.43 -17.54
C VAL A 312 -13.67 19.12 -17.60
N SER A 313 -12.80 18.61 -18.44
CA SER A 313 -11.44 19.10 -18.66
C SER A 313 -11.36 20.64 -18.74
N GLY A 314 -10.59 21.23 -17.83
CA GLY A 314 -10.21 22.65 -17.86
C GLY A 314 -11.14 23.62 -17.13
N CYS A 315 -12.27 23.19 -16.58
CA CYS A 315 -13.15 24.05 -15.81
C CYS A 315 -12.88 23.93 -14.31
N GLN A 316 -12.67 25.07 -13.64
CA GLN A 316 -12.68 25.18 -12.19
C GLN A 316 -13.90 25.97 -11.75
N MET A 317 -14.58 25.51 -10.71
CA MET A 317 -15.73 26.21 -10.13
C MET A 317 -15.44 26.57 -8.68
N PRO A 318 -15.70 27.82 -8.24
CA PRO A 318 -15.57 28.19 -6.85
C PRO A 318 -16.66 27.51 -6.01
N VAL A 319 -16.25 26.91 -4.90
CA VAL A 319 -17.15 26.37 -3.87
C VAL A 319 -17.02 27.22 -2.63
N LYS A 320 -18.13 27.68 -2.09
CA LYS A 320 -18.12 28.46 -0.86
C LYS A 320 -17.67 27.62 0.33
N ALA A 321 -16.85 28.19 1.19
CA ALA A 321 -16.33 27.50 2.36
C ALA A 321 -17.45 26.92 3.21
N GLN A 322 -18.46 27.70 3.52
CA GLN A 322 -19.57 27.27 4.36
C GLN A 322 -20.33 26.06 3.74
N GLU A 323 -20.62 26.10 2.42
CA GLU A 323 -21.34 25.02 1.76
C GLU A 323 -20.53 23.72 1.75
N LEU A 324 -19.18 23.81 1.59
CA LEU A 324 -18.30 22.65 1.61
C LEU A 324 -18.12 22.08 3.02
N LEU A 325 -17.94 22.92 4.01
CA LEU A 325 -17.69 22.51 5.40
C LEU A 325 -18.90 21.81 6.05
N GLU A 326 -20.11 22.19 5.65
CA GLU A 326 -21.37 21.60 6.13
C GLU A 326 -21.74 20.26 5.44
N MET A 327 -21.02 19.85 4.38
CA MET A 327 -21.29 18.59 3.68
C MET A 327 -21.03 17.38 4.59
N GLU A 328 -21.95 16.42 4.58
CA GLU A 328 -21.77 15.14 5.27
C GLU A 328 -20.70 14.29 4.58
N VAL A 329 -19.83 13.67 5.38
CA VAL A 329 -18.87 12.67 4.92
C VAL A 329 -19.57 11.32 4.85
N LEU A 330 -19.83 10.83 3.63
CA LEU A 330 -20.47 9.55 3.38
C LEU A 330 -19.50 8.38 3.44
N SER A 331 -18.30 8.62 2.94
CA SER A 331 -17.22 7.63 2.92
C SER A 331 -15.89 8.34 3.12
N LEU A 332 -15.04 7.75 3.91
CA LEU A 332 -13.72 8.28 4.22
C LEU A 332 -12.69 7.18 4.06
N LYS A 333 -11.62 7.45 3.32
CA LYS A 333 -10.50 6.53 3.10
C LYS A 333 -9.20 7.29 3.21
N ARG A 334 -8.20 6.70 3.82
CA ARG A 334 -6.83 7.20 3.81
C ARG A 334 -5.96 6.28 2.98
N ASP A 335 -5.15 6.82 2.06
CA ASP A 335 -4.23 6.02 1.28
C ASP A 335 -2.90 5.77 2.02
N GLU A 336 -2.02 5.04 1.36
CA GLU A 336 -0.68 4.73 1.87
C GLU A 336 0.28 5.92 1.93
N HIS A 337 -0.09 7.05 1.28
CA HIS A 337 0.66 8.30 1.29
C HIS A 337 0.13 9.30 2.33
N GLY A 338 -0.89 8.90 3.10
CA GLY A 338 -1.51 9.74 4.10
C GLY A 338 -2.55 10.71 3.56
N CYS A 339 -2.90 10.62 2.27
CA CYS A 339 -3.95 11.43 1.68
C CYS A 339 -5.33 10.86 2.04
N TRP A 340 -6.22 11.72 2.49
CA TRP A 340 -7.61 11.38 2.75
C TRP A 340 -8.46 11.54 1.51
N TYR A 341 -9.25 10.50 1.20
CA TYR A 341 -10.29 10.53 0.18
C TYR A 341 -11.64 10.53 0.87
N ALA A 342 -12.40 11.62 0.71
CA ALA A 342 -13.72 11.74 1.27
C ALA A 342 -14.77 11.87 0.17
N LEU A 343 -15.80 11.02 0.22
CA LEU A 343 -17.01 11.15 -0.57
C LEU A 343 -18.04 11.89 0.26
N THR A 344 -18.59 12.96 -0.30
CA THR A 344 -19.58 13.79 0.37
C THR A 344 -20.90 13.78 -0.40
N ASP A 345 -22.01 14.01 0.31
CA ASP A 345 -23.31 14.24 -0.31
C ASP A 345 -23.70 15.70 -0.20
N HIS A 346 -24.45 16.16 -1.18
CA HIS A 346 -25.18 17.42 -1.02
C HIS A 346 -26.32 17.21 -0.05
N PRO A 347 -26.53 18.14 0.87
CA PRO A 347 -27.86 18.26 1.44
C PRO A 347 -28.83 18.39 0.27
N GLN A 348 -29.63 17.34 0.04
CA GLN A 348 -30.61 17.35 -1.04
C GLN A 348 -31.38 18.67 -0.93
N GLN A 349 -31.14 19.59 -1.87
CA GLN A 349 -32.08 20.66 -2.11
C GLN A 349 -33.39 19.94 -2.37
N LYS A 350 -34.30 20.00 -1.41
CA LYS A 350 -35.68 19.64 -1.64
C LYS A 350 -36.08 20.38 -2.89
N MET A 351 -36.18 19.68 -4.01
CA MET A 351 -36.84 20.22 -5.18
C MET A 351 -38.25 20.62 -4.68
N GLU A 352 -38.41 21.88 -4.38
CA GLU A 352 -39.73 22.46 -4.25
C GLU A 352 -40.46 22.09 -5.53
N GLN A 353 -41.41 21.22 -5.42
CA GLN A 353 -42.30 20.86 -6.51
C GLN A 353 -42.87 22.18 -7.03
N ALA A 354 -42.48 22.53 -8.24
CA ALA A 354 -43.08 23.64 -8.93
C ALA A 354 -44.61 23.47 -8.89
N PRO A 355 -45.38 24.50 -8.52
CA PRO A 355 -46.84 24.39 -8.45
C PRO A 355 -47.36 23.92 -9.80
N GLN A 356 -48.07 22.81 -9.82
CA GLN A 356 -48.78 22.33 -11.00
C GLN A 356 -49.74 23.43 -11.44
N GLU A 357 -49.54 23.99 -12.62
CA GLU A 357 -50.50 24.85 -13.23
C GLU A 357 -51.84 24.12 -13.36
N PRO A 358 -52.98 24.77 -12.99
CA PRO A 358 -54.26 24.13 -13.12
C PRO A 358 -54.60 23.99 -14.60
N GLN A 359 -54.82 22.75 -15.03
CA GLN A 359 -55.41 22.47 -16.34
C GLN A 359 -56.78 23.14 -16.42
N MET A 360 -56.90 24.15 -17.27
CA MET A 360 -58.21 24.67 -17.63
C MET A 360 -58.95 23.66 -18.54
N LEU A 361 -60.16 23.39 -18.16
CA LEU A 361 -61.17 22.64 -18.90
C LEU A 361 -61.52 23.27 -20.24
#